data_4ceccab2aa977448d3890189cdf199bd
#
_entry.id   4ceccab2aa977448d3890189cdf199bd
#
_cell.length_a   1.000
_cell.length_b   1.000
_cell.length_c   1.000
_cell.angle_alpha   90.00
_cell.angle_beta   90.00
_cell.angle_gamma   90.00
#
_symmetry.space_group_name_H-M   'P 1'
#
loop_
_entity.id
_entity.type
_entity.pdbx_description
1 polymer ?
#
loop_
_entity_poly.entity_id
_entity_poly.type
_entity_poly.pdbx_seq_one_letter_code
_entity_poly.pdbx_strand_id
1 'polypeptide(L)'
;MRAFETKALGEKPDAIAPDGTAVRLLASLAGTSFAHFELPAGAVSHAVTHRTVEEIWYFVAGVGQLWRRQGETESVVDVRPGVCLTIPLGTDFQFRADRTAPLAFVAATMPPWPGETEAFRVEGRWEATVS
;
A
#
# COMPACT_ATOMS: atom_id res chain seq x y z
N MET A 1 -6.79 -4.45 -29.42
CA MET A 1 -7.57 -4.88 -28.22
C MET A 1 -6.61 -5.53 -27.22
N ARG A 2 -6.72 -5.15 -25.96
CA ARG A 2 -5.95 -5.79 -24.91
C ARG A 2 -6.49 -7.20 -24.64
N ALA A 3 -5.61 -8.19 -24.56
CA ALA A 3 -6.02 -9.54 -24.18
C ALA A 3 -6.45 -9.56 -22.72
N PHE A 4 -7.47 -10.35 -22.41
CA PHE A 4 -7.84 -10.58 -21.01
C PHE A 4 -6.80 -11.48 -20.33
N GLU A 5 -6.68 -11.35 -18.99
CA GLU A 5 -5.76 -12.16 -18.21
C GLU A 5 -6.39 -12.61 -16.88
N THR A 6 -5.88 -13.70 -16.36
CA THR A 6 -6.25 -14.22 -15.05
C THR A 6 -4.98 -14.48 -14.27
N LYS A 7 -4.91 -13.99 -13.03
CA LYS A 7 -3.75 -14.23 -12.16
C LYS A 7 -4.20 -14.72 -10.80
N ALA A 8 -3.44 -15.67 -10.26
CA ALA A 8 -3.56 -16.07 -8.87
C ALA A 8 -2.48 -15.36 -8.04
N LEU A 9 -2.73 -15.21 -6.76
CA LEU A 9 -1.75 -14.65 -5.84
C LEU A 9 -0.51 -15.56 -5.80
N GLY A 10 0.66 -15.01 -6.10
CA GLY A 10 1.92 -15.75 -6.09
C GLY A 10 2.34 -16.13 -4.67
N GLU A 11 3.11 -17.20 -4.55
CA GLU A 11 3.66 -17.62 -3.25
C GLU A 11 4.76 -16.68 -2.77
N LYS A 12 5.54 -16.14 -3.71
CA LYS A 12 6.67 -15.25 -3.42
C LYS A 12 6.35 -13.83 -3.87
N PRO A 13 6.83 -12.80 -3.13
CA PRO A 13 6.73 -11.43 -3.59
C PRO A 13 7.44 -11.22 -4.93
N ASP A 14 6.87 -10.36 -5.77
CA ASP A 14 7.50 -9.93 -7.01
C ASP A 14 8.51 -8.81 -6.76
N ALA A 15 8.29 -8.01 -5.71
CA ALA A 15 9.13 -6.86 -5.38
C ALA A 15 8.92 -6.43 -3.94
N ILE A 16 9.79 -5.53 -3.47
CA ILE A 16 9.60 -4.77 -2.23
C ILE A 16 9.29 -3.34 -2.65
N ALA A 17 8.17 -2.82 -2.17
CA ALA A 17 7.73 -1.45 -2.47
C ALA A 17 8.61 -0.42 -1.76
N PRO A 18 8.57 0.86 -2.20
CA PRO A 18 9.31 1.94 -1.52
C PRO A 18 8.95 2.09 -0.03
N ASP A 19 7.74 1.74 0.37
CA ASP A 19 7.34 1.78 1.78
C ASP A 19 7.82 0.57 2.58
N GLY A 20 8.45 -0.42 1.93
CA GLY A 20 9.01 -1.61 2.58
C GLY A 20 8.09 -2.82 2.59
N THR A 21 6.90 -2.74 1.97
CA THR A 21 5.98 -3.87 1.89
C THR A 21 6.39 -4.87 0.81
N ALA A 22 6.05 -6.14 1.04
CA ALA A 22 6.19 -7.18 0.02
C ALA A 22 5.02 -7.08 -0.96
N VAL A 23 5.33 -6.95 -2.25
CA VAL A 23 4.34 -6.73 -3.31
C VAL A 23 4.19 -7.97 -4.17
N ARG A 24 2.93 -8.40 -4.37
CA ARG A 24 2.57 -9.42 -5.36
C ARG A 24 1.67 -8.79 -6.40
N LEU A 25 2.13 -8.80 -7.64
CA LEU A 25 1.42 -8.18 -8.76
C LEU A 25 0.21 -9.03 -9.14
N LEU A 26 -0.91 -8.38 -9.34
CA LEU A 26 -2.16 -8.97 -9.83
C LEU A 26 -2.47 -8.40 -11.22
N ALA A 27 -3.73 -8.44 -11.62
CA ALA A 27 -4.12 -8.02 -12.96
C ALA A 27 -4.03 -6.51 -13.15
N SER A 28 -3.90 -6.07 -14.40
CA SER A 28 -3.89 -4.65 -14.75
C SER A 28 -4.65 -4.39 -16.05
N LEU A 29 -5.15 -3.17 -16.17
CA LEU A 29 -5.79 -2.64 -17.36
C LEU A 29 -5.16 -1.30 -17.71
N ALA A 30 -5.64 -0.67 -18.77
CA ALA A 30 -5.07 0.60 -19.22
C ALA A 30 -5.15 1.71 -18.16
N GLY A 31 -6.21 1.73 -17.35
CA GLY A 31 -6.45 2.79 -16.36
C GLY A 31 -6.05 2.46 -14.94
N THR A 32 -5.68 1.20 -14.64
CA THR A 32 -5.40 0.79 -13.28
C THR A 32 -4.52 -0.47 -13.22
N SER A 33 -3.70 -0.56 -12.18
CA SER A 33 -3.01 -1.80 -11.82
C SER A 33 -3.47 -2.25 -10.44
N PHE A 34 -3.44 -3.56 -10.19
CA PHE A 34 -3.90 -4.16 -8.95
C PHE A 34 -2.78 -4.99 -8.35
N ALA A 35 -2.57 -4.88 -7.05
CA ALA A 35 -1.50 -5.59 -6.36
C ALA A 35 -1.89 -5.91 -4.93
N HIS A 36 -1.23 -6.91 -4.38
CA HIS A 36 -1.35 -7.33 -2.99
C HIS A 36 -0.10 -6.89 -2.24
N PHE A 37 -0.28 -6.27 -1.08
CA PHE A 37 0.79 -5.75 -0.24
C PHE A 37 0.74 -6.41 1.12
N GLU A 38 1.91 -6.75 1.65
CA GLU A 38 2.00 -7.39 2.96
C GLU A 38 3.12 -6.76 3.78
N LEU A 39 2.78 -6.41 5.03
CA LEU A 39 3.73 -5.92 6.02
C LEU A 39 3.88 -6.96 7.12
N PRO A 40 5.11 -7.36 7.50
CA PRO A 40 5.29 -8.36 8.56
C PRO A 40 4.65 -7.97 9.88
N ALA A 41 4.27 -8.96 10.68
CA ALA A 41 3.72 -8.74 12.02
C ALA A 41 4.64 -7.81 12.83
N GLY A 42 4.07 -6.81 13.47
CA GLY A 42 4.79 -5.85 14.29
C GLY A 42 5.62 -4.81 13.54
N ALA A 43 5.70 -4.88 12.21
CA ALA A 43 6.51 -3.96 11.43
C ALA A 43 5.81 -2.61 11.22
N VAL A 44 6.63 -1.59 10.98
CA VAL A 44 6.20 -0.24 10.64
C VAL A 44 6.80 0.13 9.30
N SER A 45 5.96 0.55 8.35
CA SER A 45 6.39 0.92 7.01
C SER A 45 7.16 2.24 7.01
N HIS A 46 7.86 2.53 5.91
CA HIS A 46 8.31 3.89 5.65
C HIS A 46 7.12 4.78 5.36
N ALA A 47 7.19 6.05 5.75
CA ALA A 47 6.24 7.06 5.33
C ALA A 47 6.61 7.53 3.94
N VAL A 48 5.65 7.53 3.03
CA VAL A 48 5.86 7.91 1.63
C VAL A 48 4.69 8.74 1.11
N THR A 49 4.90 9.35 -0.05
CA THR A 49 3.85 9.99 -0.83
C THR A 49 4.06 9.64 -2.31
N HIS A 50 3.00 9.69 -3.10
CA HIS A 50 3.06 9.38 -4.53
C HIS A 50 3.21 10.66 -5.37
N ARG A 51 3.93 10.54 -6.50
CA ARG A 51 4.14 11.67 -7.42
C ARG A 51 2.97 11.89 -8.36
N THR A 52 2.39 10.81 -8.89
CA THR A 52 1.42 10.90 -10.00
C THR A 52 0.20 10.01 -9.85
N VAL A 53 0.21 9.05 -8.93
CA VAL A 53 -0.89 8.07 -8.79
C VAL A 53 -1.73 8.34 -7.56
N GLU A 54 -2.95 7.82 -7.59
CA GLU A 54 -3.81 7.71 -6.41
C GLU A 54 -4.28 6.28 -6.29
N GLU A 55 -4.73 5.88 -5.10
CA GLU A 55 -5.03 4.47 -4.82
C GLU A 55 -6.28 4.28 -3.99
N ILE A 56 -6.92 3.12 -4.17
CA ILE A 56 -7.95 2.62 -3.27
C ILE A 56 -7.43 1.30 -2.69
N TRP A 57 -7.45 1.19 -1.36
CA TRP A 57 -6.97 0.01 -0.63
C TRP A 57 -8.12 -0.73 0.03
N TYR A 58 -8.04 -2.05 0.03
CA TYR A 58 -8.97 -2.92 0.75
C TYR A 58 -8.19 -3.94 1.56
N PHE A 59 -8.35 -3.90 2.89
CA PHE A 59 -7.61 -4.78 3.79
C PHE A 59 -8.22 -6.18 3.80
N VAL A 60 -7.36 -7.20 3.70
CA VAL A 60 -7.77 -8.60 3.55
C VAL A 60 -7.28 -9.51 4.67
N ALA A 61 -6.22 -9.11 5.41
CA ALA A 61 -5.68 -9.93 6.50
C ALA A 61 -4.98 -9.06 7.54
N GLY A 62 -4.99 -9.52 8.79
CA GLY A 62 -4.33 -8.84 9.88
C GLY A 62 -5.06 -7.59 10.36
N VAL A 63 -4.48 -6.95 11.38
CA VAL A 63 -4.97 -5.68 11.91
C VAL A 63 -3.80 -4.73 12.09
N GLY A 64 -4.07 -3.44 12.11
CA GLY A 64 -3.03 -2.44 12.28
C GLY A 64 -3.59 -1.04 12.30
N GLN A 65 -2.74 -0.07 11.98
CA GLN A 65 -3.12 1.34 11.92
C GLN A 65 -2.53 1.99 10.68
N LEU A 66 -3.28 2.91 10.10
CA LEU A 66 -2.83 3.73 8.97
C LEU A 66 -2.92 5.21 9.33
N TRP A 67 -1.82 5.91 9.13
CA TRP A 67 -1.73 7.37 9.22
C TRP A 67 -1.76 7.97 7.82
N ARG A 68 -2.55 9.04 7.64
CA ARG A 68 -2.59 9.84 6.40
C ARG A 68 -2.53 11.32 6.74
N ARG A 69 -1.85 12.08 5.89
CA ARG A 69 -1.75 13.55 6.03
C ARG A 69 -1.93 14.24 4.67
N GLN A 70 -2.75 15.29 4.68
CA GLN A 70 -2.92 16.19 3.56
C GLN A 70 -2.76 17.62 4.08
N GLY A 71 -1.62 18.25 3.79
CA GLY A 71 -1.31 19.56 4.39
C GLY A 71 -1.29 19.49 5.91
N GLU A 72 -2.14 20.26 6.56
CA GLU A 72 -2.25 20.29 8.03
C GLU A 72 -3.27 19.29 8.59
N THR A 73 -4.04 18.64 7.70
CA THR A 73 -5.05 17.66 8.12
C THR A 73 -4.42 16.28 8.18
N GLU A 74 -4.46 15.65 9.36
CA GLU A 74 -3.97 14.29 9.50
C GLU A 74 -4.88 13.45 10.37
N SER A 75 -4.85 12.13 10.14
CA SER A 75 -5.63 11.18 10.92
C SER A 75 -4.94 9.84 11.00
N VAL A 76 -5.28 9.08 12.03
CA VAL A 76 -4.90 7.67 12.18
C VAL A 76 -6.18 6.86 12.25
N VAL A 77 -6.27 5.82 11.44
CA VAL A 77 -7.42 4.91 11.47
C VAL A 77 -6.96 3.50 11.79
N ASP A 78 -7.79 2.77 12.51
CA ASP A 78 -7.59 1.34 12.71
C ASP A 78 -8.00 0.61 11.43
N VAL A 79 -7.19 -0.36 11.02
CA VAL A 79 -7.46 -1.16 9.81
C VAL A 79 -7.54 -2.64 10.19
N ARG A 80 -8.45 -3.35 9.52
CA ARG A 80 -8.71 -4.77 9.67
C ARG A 80 -9.38 -5.27 8.40
N PRO A 81 -9.53 -6.60 8.21
CA PRO A 81 -10.22 -7.11 7.02
C PRO A 81 -11.59 -6.45 6.82
N GLY A 82 -11.84 -5.99 5.60
CA GLY A 82 -13.07 -5.30 5.23
C GLY A 82 -12.98 -3.78 5.22
N VAL A 83 -11.94 -3.18 5.79
CA VAL A 83 -11.75 -1.72 5.73
C VAL A 83 -11.27 -1.33 4.34
N CYS A 84 -11.98 -0.37 3.73
CA CYS A 84 -11.62 0.21 2.44
C CYS A 84 -11.31 1.69 2.65
N LEU A 85 -10.21 2.16 2.05
CA LEU A 85 -9.82 3.56 2.20
C LEU A 85 -9.13 4.08 0.94
N THR A 86 -8.97 5.38 0.87
CA THR A 86 -8.36 6.05 -0.26
C THR A 86 -7.04 6.71 0.12
N ILE A 87 -6.12 6.72 -0.84
CA ILE A 87 -4.88 7.49 -0.80
C ILE A 87 -4.90 8.42 -2.01
N PRO A 88 -5.51 9.60 -1.89
CA PRO A 88 -5.50 10.58 -2.99
C PRO A 88 -4.08 11.04 -3.32
N LEU A 89 -3.88 11.50 -4.53
CA LEU A 89 -2.60 12.09 -4.94
C LEU A 89 -2.21 13.21 -3.97
N GLY A 90 -0.95 13.23 -3.54
CA GLY A 90 -0.44 14.23 -2.61
C GLY A 90 -0.66 13.91 -1.14
N THR A 91 -1.19 12.73 -0.84
CA THR A 91 -1.36 12.27 0.54
C THR A 91 -0.08 11.60 1.02
N ASP A 92 0.43 12.04 2.17
CA ASP A 92 1.48 11.31 2.88
C ASP A 92 0.83 10.20 3.68
N PHE A 93 1.45 9.03 3.71
CA PHE A 93 0.89 7.91 4.47
C PHE A 93 1.96 7.00 5.04
N GLN A 94 1.60 6.32 6.11
CA GLN A 94 2.44 5.33 6.79
C GLN A 94 1.51 4.36 7.54
N PHE A 95 1.89 3.10 7.62
CA PHE A 95 1.08 2.12 8.32
C PHE A 95 1.94 1.15 9.11
N ARG A 96 1.31 0.48 10.06
CA ARG A 96 1.98 -0.51 10.91
C ARG A 96 1.06 -1.68 11.20
N ALA A 97 1.66 -2.86 11.31
CA ALA A 97 0.97 -4.10 11.61
C ALA A 97 0.99 -4.36 13.12
N ASP A 98 -0.10 -4.92 13.63
CA ASP A 98 -0.11 -5.45 14.98
C ASP A 98 0.87 -6.63 15.09
N ARG A 99 1.28 -6.97 16.31
CA ARG A 99 2.28 -8.01 16.55
C ARG A 99 1.78 -9.43 16.30
N THR A 100 0.47 -9.62 16.19
CA THR A 100 -0.15 -10.94 16.14
C THR A 100 -0.07 -11.60 14.77
N ALA A 101 -0.05 -10.81 13.68
CA ALA A 101 -0.06 -11.35 12.32
C ALA A 101 0.38 -10.29 11.31
N PRO A 102 0.82 -10.72 10.11
CA PRO A 102 1.08 -9.79 9.02
C PRO A 102 -0.19 -9.03 8.63
N LEU A 103 0.00 -7.78 8.22
CA LEU A 103 -1.07 -6.91 7.70
C LEU A 103 -1.04 -6.98 6.18
N ALA A 104 -2.16 -7.30 5.55
CA ALA A 104 -2.23 -7.39 4.11
C ALA A 104 -3.42 -6.63 3.54
N PHE A 105 -3.20 -6.00 2.42
CA PHE A 105 -4.24 -5.30 1.67
C PHE A 105 -4.01 -5.45 0.18
N VAL A 106 -5.07 -5.24 -0.60
CA VAL A 106 -4.99 -5.11 -2.05
C VAL A 106 -5.26 -3.66 -2.42
N ALA A 107 -4.60 -3.18 -3.46
CA ALA A 107 -4.72 -1.79 -3.90
C ALA A 107 -4.91 -1.70 -5.40
N ALA A 108 -5.86 -0.87 -5.80
CA ALA A 108 -6.00 -0.41 -7.18
C ALA A 108 -5.26 0.92 -7.30
N THR A 109 -4.30 0.98 -8.22
CA THR A 109 -3.47 2.16 -8.48
C THR A 109 -3.87 2.78 -9.80
N MET A 110 -4.14 4.08 -9.82
CA MET A 110 -4.64 4.82 -10.97
C MET A 110 -3.82 6.10 -11.20
N PRO A 111 -3.23 6.31 -12.37
CA PRO A 111 -2.99 5.33 -13.45
C PRO A 111 -2.14 4.15 -12.96
N PRO A 112 -1.89 3.13 -13.80
CA PRO A 112 -1.09 1.96 -13.39
C PRO A 112 0.25 2.36 -12.80
N TRP A 113 0.72 1.60 -11.82
CA TRP A 113 1.99 1.88 -11.13
C TRP A 113 3.13 2.04 -12.14
N PRO A 114 3.80 3.22 -12.17
CA PRO A 114 4.79 3.51 -13.22
C PRO A 114 6.21 3.02 -12.89
N GLY A 115 6.54 2.76 -11.62
CA GLY A 115 7.86 2.30 -11.26
C GLY A 115 8.35 2.80 -9.90
N GLU A 116 9.59 2.47 -9.55
CA GLU A 116 10.14 2.65 -8.21
C GLU A 116 10.27 4.11 -7.75
N THR A 117 10.36 5.05 -8.70
CA THR A 117 10.50 6.47 -8.35
C THR A 117 9.17 7.15 -8.06
N GLU A 118 8.06 6.45 -8.25
CA GLU A 118 6.71 7.00 -8.04
C GLU A 118 6.46 7.39 -6.59
N ALA A 119 6.90 6.56 -5.64
CA ALA A 119 6.77 6.86 -4.22
C ALA A 119 8.11 7.32 -3.66
N PHE A 120 8.09 8.37 -2.85
CA PHE A 120 9.30 8.84 -2.20
C PHE A 120 9.05 9.11 -0.71
N ARG A 121 10.10 9.01 0.08
CA ARG A 121 10.01 9.13 1.54
C ARG A 121 9.68 10.54 1.98
N VAL A 122 8.84 10.62 3.01
CA VAL A 122 8.50 11.86 3.71
C VAL A 122 8.65 11.62 5.21
N GLU A 123 8.59 12.70 6.00
CA GLU A 123 8.54 12.58 7.45
C GLU A 123 7.20 11.96 7.85
N GLY A 124 7.26 10.89 8.63
CA GLY A 124 6.08 10.15 9.06
C GLY A 124 5.75 10.35 10.52
N ARG A 125 4.74 9.60 10.97
CA ARG A 125 4.26 9.61 12.34
C ARG A 125 5.05 8.69 13.24
N TRP A 126 5.53 7.56 12.71
CA TRP A 126 6.22 6.52 13.46
C TRP A 126 7.60 6.27 12.88
N GLU A 127 8.50 5.76 13.71
CA GLU A 127 9.80 5.33 13.23
C GLU A 127 9.65 4.01 12.45
N ALA A 128 10.12 4.00 11.20
CA ALA A 128 10.04 2.81 10.35
C ALA A 128 10.96 1.70 10.87
N THR A 129 10.51 0.45 10.75
CA THR A 129 11.29 -0.73 11.15
C THR A 129 11.72 -1.58 9.95
N VAL A 130 11.15 -1.36 8.78
CA VAL A 130 11.54 -2.05 7.53
C VAL A 130 12.80 -1.42 6.95
N SER A 131 13.51 -2.20 6.10
CA SER A 131 14.77 -1.70 5.50
C SER A 131 14.58 -0.76 4.32
#